data_067740ee1e4d69413eb29602251493bb
#
_entry.id   067740ee1e4d69413eb29602251493bb
#
_cell.length_a   1.000
_cell.length_b   1.000
_cell.length_c   1.000
_cell.angle_alpha   90.00
_cell.angle_beta   90.00
_cell.angle_gamma   90.00
#
_symmetry.space_group_name_H-M   'P 1'
#
loop_
_entity.id
_entity.type
_entity.pdbx_description
1 polymer ?
#
loop_
_entity_poly.entity_id
_entity_poly.type
_entity_poly.pdbx_seq_one_letter_code
_entity_poly.pdbx_strand_id
1 'polypeptide(L)'
;MTTLSRVTVLTNPMAGHGNAPHATERAVTRFQELGIDVVAIVGQDGAHARELATQAVADGTDAFVVVGGDGVIRLALQVLARSDIPLGIVPAGTGNDHAREFRLPTADPAAAVDIIAAGRTETVDLGLIRGADGSVTWFGTVAATGFDSLVSDRVNRMRWPHGRMRYNLAMVAEISQLRPLPFRLVFDGQREIVADLTLAAFGNTRSY
;
A
#
# COMPACT_ATOMS: atom_id res chain seq x y z
N MET A 1 9.59 15.69 18.60
CA MET A 1 10.05 15.75 17.19
C MET A 1 11.30 14.90 17.13
N THR A 2 11.29 13.84 16.38
CA THR A 2 12.46 12.97 16.20
C THR A 2 13.29 13.56 15.06
N THR A 3 14.58 13.82 15.30
CA THR A 3 15.49 14.25 14.24
C THR A 3 15.85 13.02 13.42
N LEU A 4 15.49 13.01 12.14
CA LEU A 4 15.87 11.93 11.24
C LEU A 4 17.31 12.15 10.79
N SER A 5 18.15 11.13 10.93
CA SER A 5 19.53 11.11 10.43
C SER A 5 19.71 10.16 9.26
N ARG A 6 18.91 9.07 9.23
CA ARG A 6 19.00 8.03 8.21
C ARG A 6 17.62 7.49 7.88
N VAL A 7 17.32 7.42 6.59
CA VAL A 7 16.06 6.82 6.09
C VAL A 7 16.33 5.70 5.09
N THR A 8 15.47 4.69 5.09
CA THR A 8 15.46 3.67 4.03
C THR A 8 14.34 4.00 3.06
N VAL A 9 14.65 4.10 1.78
CA VAL A 9 13.70 4.42 0.70
C VAL A 9 13.47 3.20 -0.16
N LEU A 10 12.28 2.63 -0.09
CA LEU A 10 11.83 1.53 -0.96
C LEU A 10 11.06 2.09 -2.16
N THR A 11 11.53 1.73 -3.35
CA THR A 11 10.89 2.11 -4.61
C THR A 11 10.34 0.88 -5.34
N ASN A 12 9.13 1.02 -5.88
CA ASN A 12 8.63 0.12 -6.91
C ASN A 12 8.76 0.79 -8.29
N PRO A 13 9.74 0.39 -9.12
CA PRO A 13 9.99 1.05 -10.41
C PRO A 13 8.81 0.97 -11.39
N MET A 14 7.91 0.00 -11.19
CA MET A 14 6.72 -0.18 -12.04
C MET A 14 5.51 0.64 -11.55
N ALA A 15 5.62 1.38 -10.45
CA ALA A 15 4.53 2.20 -9.95
C ALA A 15 4.29 3.44 -10.83
N GLY A 16 3.04 3.91 -10.86
CA GLY A 16 2.65 5.17 -11.51
C GLY A 16 2.95 5.22 -13.01
N HIS A 17 2.85 4.09 -13.74
CA HIS A 17 3.18 4.00 -15.17
C HIS A 17 4.62 4.42 -15.49
N GLY A 18 5.57 4.19 -14.58
CA GLY A 18 6.98 4.52 -14.74
C GLY A 18 7.39 5.89 -14.16
N ASN A 19 6.52 6.60 -13.48
CA ASN A 19 6.87 7.87 -12.82
C ASN A 19 7.64 7.69 -11.51
N ALA A 20 7.61 6.49 -10.92
CA ALA A 20 8.26 6.22 -9.64
C ALA A 20 9.79 6.45 -9.65
N PRO A 21 10.57 6.11 -10.69
CA PRO A 21 11.99 6.40 -10.72
C PRO A 21 12.30 7.90 -10.59
N HIS A 22 11.59 8.76 -11.32
CA HIS A 22 11.76 10.21 -11.24
C HIS A 22 11.33 10.77 -9.86
N ALA A 23 10.23 10.27 -9.31
CA ALA A 23 9.81 10.65 -7.96
C ALA A 23 10.82 10.21 -6.91
N THR A 24 11.46 9.04 -7.08
CA THR A 24 12.51 8.54 -6.19
C THR A 24 13.74 9.42 -6.25
N GLU A 25 14.21 9.76 -7.45
CA GLU A 25 15.37 10.65 -7.63
C GLU A 25 15.14 11.98 -6.91
N ARG A 26 14.00 12.61 -7.12
CA ARG A 26 13.64 13.86 -6.44
C ARG A 26 13.56 13.70 -4.93
N ALA A 27 12.98 12.62 -4.44
CA ALA A 27 12.88 12.35 -3.01
C ALA A 27 14.27 12.13 -2.37
N VAL A 28 15.12 11.31 -2.99
CA VAL A 28 16.48 11.03 -2.52
C VAL A 28 17.31 12.32 -2.49
N THR A 29 17.29 13.09 -3.58
CA THR A 29 17.98 14.38 -3.65
C THR A 29 17.52 15.31 -2.53
N ARG A 30 16.22 15.39 -2.29
CA ARG A 30 15.69 16.28 -1.24
C ARG A 30 16.09 15.84 0.17
N PHE A 31 16.11 14.54 0.49
CA PHE A 31 16.64 14.05 1.76
C PHE A 31 18.12 14.41 1.94
N GLN A 32 18.94 14.24 0.88
CA GLN A 32 20.36 14.58 0.91
C GLN A 32 20.60 16.09 1.11
N GLU A 33 19.80 16.95 0.46
CA GLU A 33 19.84 18.41 0.68
C GLU A 33 19.55 18.78 2.14
N LEU A 34 18.70 17.99 2.82
CA LEU A 34 18.37 18.17 4.23
C LEU A 34 19.40 17.53 5.18
N GLY A 35 20.47 16.94 4.65
CA GLY A 35 21.51 16.28 5.43
C GLY A 35 21.11 14.94 6.02
N ILE A 36 20.09 14.26 5.43
CA ILE A 36 19.60 12.96 5.86
C ILE A 36 20.20 11.87 4.97
N ASP A 37 20.83 10.88 5.57
CA ASP A 37 21.40 9.73 4.87
C ASP A 37 20.29 8.85 4.29
N VAL A 38 20.46 8.40 3.03
CA VAL A 38 19.48 7.59 2.32
C VAL A 38 20.04 6.23 1.95
N VAL A 39 19.38 5.18 2.39
CA VAL A 39 19.58 3.81 1.89
C VAL A 39 18.46 3.51 0.90
N ALA A 40 18.75 3.55 -0.40
CA ALA A 40 17.78 3.25 -1.44
C ALA A 40 17.74 1.74 -1.72
N ILE A 41 16.56 1.16 -1.69
CA ILE A 41 16.32 -0.26 -2.01
C ILE A 41 15.27 -0.40 -3.12
N VAL A 42 15.52 -1.33 -4.03
CA VAL A 42 14.63 -1.61 -5.17
C VAL A 42 14.42 -3.12 -5.26
N GLY A 43 13.20 -3.58 -5.07
CA GLY A 43 12.87 -4.99 -5.25
C GLY A 43 12.70 -5.36 -6.71
N GLN A 44 13.14 -6.54 -7.11
CA GLN A 44 12.88 -7.11 -8.43
C GLN A 44 11.41 -7.52 -8.58
N ASP A 45 10.83 -8.00 -7.49
CA ASP A 45 9.42 -8.34 -7.31
C ASP A 45 8.95 -8.07 -5.88
N GLY A 46 7.69 -8.39 -5.59
CA GLY A 46 7.12 -8.14 -4.26
C GLY A 46 7.75 -8.97 -3.14
N ALA A 47 8.19 -10.19 -3.41
CA ALA A 47 8.84 -11.06 -2.43
C ALA A 47 10.24 -10.52 -2.08
N HIS A 48 11.05 -10.21 -3.09
CA HIS A 48 12.36 -9.60 -2.90
C HIS A 48 12.28 -8.22 -2.25
N ALA A 49 11.29 -7.38 -2.64
CA ALA A 49 11.08 -6.10 -1.98
C ALA A 49 10.75 -6.25 -0.49
N ARG A 50 9.97 -7.26 -0.12
CA ARG A 50 9.65 -7.56 1.29
C ARG A 50 10.87 -8.04 2.06
N GLU A 51 11.71 -8.87 1.47
CA GLU A 51 12.96 -9.35 2.07
C GLU A 51 13.91 -8.17 2.35
N LEU A 52 14.14 -7.31 1.35
CA LEU A 52 14.95 -6.10 1.51
C LEU A 52 14.39 -5.15 2.57
N ALA A 53 13.07 -4.96 2.61
CA ALA A 53 12.42 -4.15 3.63
C ALA A 53 12.61 -4.72 5.03
N THR A 54 12.49 -6.05 5.18
CA THR A 54 12.70 -6.74 6.47
C THR A 54 14.14 -6.57 6.93
N GLN A 55 15.11 -6.73 6.03
CA GLN A 55 16.51 -6.53 6.33
C GLN A 55 16.81 -5.08 6.73
N ALA A 56 16.29 -4.11 6.00
CA ALA A 56 16.50 -2.68 6.31
C ALA A 56 15.93 -2.28 7.69
N VAL A 57 14.81 -2.89 8.09
CA VAL A 57 14.25 -2.71 9.43
C VAL A 57 15.17 -3.31 10.49
N ALA A 58 15.73 -4.49 10.25
CA ALA A 58 16.66 -5.15 11.16
C ALA A 58 17.99 -4.39 11.29
N ASP A 59 18.49 -3.81 10.21
CA ASP A 59 19.72 -3.01 10.17
C ASP A 59 19.57 -1.64 10.85
N GLY A 60 18.34 -1.23 11.13
CA GLY A 60 18.00 0.04 11.77
C GLY A 60 17.86 1.21 10.78
N THR A 61 16.77 1.92 10.89
CA THR A 61 16.46 3.15 10.13
C THR A 61 15.56 4.03 10.98
N ASP A 62 15.73 5.35 10.92
CA ASP A 62 14.90 6.29 11.69
C ASP A 62 13.49 6.40 11.11
N ALA A 63 13.36 6.19 9.79
CA ALA A 63 12.08 6.07 9.11
C ALA A 63 12.22 5.16 7.87
N PHE A 64 11.16 4.42 7.58
CA PHE A 64 11.03 3.64 6.35
C PHE A 64 10.15 4.41 5.37
N VAL A 65 10.68 4.79 4.23
CA VAL A 65 9.99 5.60 3.23
C VAL A 65 9.66 4.76 2.01
N VAL A 66 8.43 4.86 1.52
CA VAL A 66 8.03 4.25 0.26
C VAL A 66 7.78 5.30 -0.82
N VAL A 67 8.32 5.06 -2.01
CA VAL A 67 8.02 5.87 -3.20
C VAL A 67 7.18 5.03 -4.15
N GLY A 68 5.90 5.37 -4.29
CA GLY A 68 4.97 4.60 -5.11
C GLY A 68 3.51 4.80 -4.77
N GLY A 69 2.69 3.81 -5.10
CA GLY A 69 1.25 3.78 -4.80
C GLY A 69 0.91 2.79 -3.69
N ASP A 70 -0.40 2.51 -3.55
CA ASP A 70 -0.95 1.70 -2.46
C ASP A 70 -0.38 0.27 -2.40
N GLY A 71 0.07 -0.27 -3.53
CA GLY A 71 0.71 -1.59 -3.58
C GLY A 71 2.03 -1.68 -2.81
N VAL A 72 2.92 -0.68 -2.92
CA VAL A 72 4.18 -0.64 -2.17
C VAL A 72 3.93 -0.28 -0.71
N ILE A 73 2.94 0.55 -0.43
CA ILE A 73 2.50 0.84 0.95
C ILE A 73 2.01 -0.45 1.61
N ARG A 74 1.14 -1.21 0.93
CA ARG A 74 0.67 -2.52 1.44
C ARG A 74 1.83 -3.45 1.77
N LEU A 75 2.88 -3.49 0.95
CA LEU A 75 4.08 -4.29 1.23
C LEU A 75 4.77 -3.81 2.49
N ALA A 76 5.01 -2.50 2.62
CA ALA A 76 5.65 -1.91 3.80
C ALA A 76 4.85 -2.19 5.09
N LEU A 77 3.53 -2.14 5.05
CA LEU A 77 2.67 -2.45 6.19
C LEU A 77 2.87 -3.87 6.71
N GLN A 78 3.18 -4.86 5.83
CA GLN A 78 3.45 -6.24 6.28
C GLN A 78 4.74 -6.36 7.11
N VAL A 79 5.66 -5.43 6.95
CA VAL A 79 6.96 -5.43 7.64
C VAL A 79 6.93 -4.51 8.86
N LEU A 80 6.26 -3.36 8.74
CA LEU A 80 6.28 -2.30 9.75
C LEU A 80 5.16 -2.41 10.79
N ALA A 81 4.10 -3.19 10.53
CA ALA A 81 3.01 -3.33 11.48
C ALA A 81 3.53 -3.78 12.84
N ARG A 82 3.16 -3.03 13.90
CA ARG A 82 3.63 -3.22 15.28
C ARG A 82 5.13 -2.93 15.51
N SER A 83 5.79 -2.23 14.58
CA SER A 83 7.12 -1.68 14.83
C SER A 83 7.02 -0.22 15.27
N ASP A 84 8.07 0.30 15.88
CA ASP A 84 8.20 1.70 16.24
C ASP A 84 8.78 2.56 15.11
N ILE A 85 9.09 1.95 13.95
CA ILE A 85 9.65 2.65 12.80
C ILE A 85 8.52 3.34 12.02
N PRO A 86 8.54 4.67 11.90
CA PRO A 86 7.52 5.39 11.16
C PRO A 86 7.60 5.13 9.66
N LEU A 87 6.44 5.03 9.02
CA LEU A 87 6.31 4.93 7.57
C LEU A 87 6.16 6.32 6.95
N GLY A 88 7.10 6.71 6.11
CA GLY A 88 7.00 7.86 5.23
C GLY A 88 6.42 7.46 3.87
N ILE A 89 5.57 8.31 3.29
CA ILE A 89 4.95 8.05 1.99
C ILE A 89 5.28 9.19 1.03
N VAL A 90 5.92 8.86 -0.08
CA VAL A 90 6.10 9.75 -1.24
C VAL A 90 5.22 9.22 -2.37
N PRO A 91 4.07 9.86 -2.62
CA PRO A 91 3.08 9.34 -3.57
C PRO A 91 3.61 9.39 -5.01
N ALA A 92 3.61 8.25 -5.68
CA ALA A 92 3.96 8.13 -7.11
C ALA A 92 3.09 7.08 -7.83
N GLY A 93 1.97 6.69 -7.25
CA GLY A 93 1.01 5.76 -7.82
C GLY A 93 -0.13 6.45 -8.56
N THR A 94 -1.08 5.65 -9.05
CA THR A 94 -2.29 6.15 -9.74
C THR A 94 -3.42 6.44 -8.75
N GLY A 95 -3.62 5.57 -7.75
CA GLY A 95 -4.66 5.69 -6.72
C GLY A 95 -4.24 6.65 -5.61
N ASN A 96 -3.20 6.32 -4.89
CA ASN A 96 -2.65 7.06 -3.75
C ASN A 96 -3.69 7.28 -2.64
N ASP A 97 -4.48 6.25 -2.30
CA ASP A 97 -5.57 6.34 -1.33
C ASP A 97 -5.05 6.70 0.06
N HIS A 98 -3.95 6.05 0.50
CA HIS A 98 -3.30 6.43 1.76
C HIS A 98 -2.82 7.88 1.76
N ALA A 99 -2.21 8.34 0.65
CA ALA A 99 -1.71 9.70 0.59
C ALA A 99 -2.85 10.73 0.65
N ARG A 100 -3.98 10.44 0.01
CA ARG A 100 -5.17 11.30 0.09
C ARG A 100 -5.78 11.32 1.49
N GLU A 101 -5.89 10.17 2.15
CA GLU A 101 -6.41 10.08 3.52
C GLU A 101 -5.58 10.92 4.49
N PHE A 102 -4.25 10.82 4.40
CA PHE A 102 -3.32 11.56 5.25
C PHE A 102 -2.96 12.96 4.70
N ARG A 103 -3.64 13.42 3.63
CA ARG A 103 -3.46 14.75 3.03
C ARG A 103 -2.03 15.05 2.61
N LEU A 104 -1.33 14.04 2.13
CA LEU A 104 0.03 14.17 1.62
C LEU A 104 0.01 14.75 0.20
N PRO A 105 1.03 15.54 -0.19
CA PRO A 105 1.13 16.10 -1.54
C PRO A 105 1.36 14.98 -2.55
N THR A 106 0.38 14.79 -3.47
CA THR A 106 0.42 13.71 -4.46
C THR A 106 1.14 14.08 -5.75
N ALA A 107 1.44 15.36 -5.95
CA ALA A 107 2.08 15.88 -7.16
C ALA A 107 3.52 16.36 -6.95
N ASP A 108 3.98 16.49 -5.71
CA ASP A 108 5.30 17.00 -5.38
C ASP A 108 6.05 16.08 -4.41
N PRO A 109 6.98 15.26 -4.91
CA PRO A 109 7.80 14.38 -4.09
C PRO A 109 8.66 15.12 -3.07
N ALA A 110 9.17 16.31 -3.39
CA ALA A 110 10.02 17.07 -2.47
C ALA A 110 9.19 17.61 -1.29
N ALA A 111 7.99 18.11 -1.53
CA ALA A 111 7.09 18.53 -0.47
C ALA A 111 6.67 17.36 0.45
N ALA A 112 6.51 16.15 -0.09
CA ALA A 112 6.28 14.96 0.72
C ALA A 112 7.48 14.64 1.61
N VAL A 113 8.70 14.78 1.09
CA VAL A 113 9.95 14.61 1.87
C VAL A 113 10.06 15.67 2.97
N ASP A 114 9.72 16.93 2.72
CA ASP A 114 9.74 17.98 3.74
C ASP A 114 8.81 17.65 4.92
N ILE A 115 7.65 17.06 4.67
CA ILE A 115 6.73 16.59 5.70
C ILE A 115 7.36 15.45 6.50
N ILE A 116 7.99 14.48 5.84
CA ILE A 116 8.65 13.34 6.49
C ILE A 116 9.82 13.85 7.34
N ALA A 117 10.68 14.72 6.79
CA ALA A 117 11.84 15.27 7.45
C ALA A 117 11.48 16.13 8.69
N ALA A 118 10.28 16.72 8.72
CA ALA A 118 9.78 17.42 9.89
C ALA A 118 9.58 16.50 11.12
N GLY A 119 9.65 15.17 10.95
CA GLY A 119 9.66 14.18 12.02
C GLY A 119 8.39 14.15 12.87
N ARG A 120 7.27 14.62 12.33
CA ARG A 120 5.95 14.53 12.97
C ARG A 120 5.27 13.25 12.55
N THR A 121 4.93 12.41 13.50
CA THR A 121 4.28 11.12 13.27
C THR A 121 2.89 11.09 13.87
N GLU A 122 2.03 10.30 13.26
CA GLU A 122 0.71 9.97 13.77
C GLU A 122 0.60 8.43 13.84
N THR A 123 0.08 7.93 14.96
CA THR A 123 -0.21 6.50 15.09
C THR A 123 -1.60 6.23 14.56
N VAL A 124 -1.70 5.27 13.65
CA VAL A 124 -2.95 4.89 13.02
C VAL A 124 -3.24 3.42 13.23
N ASP A 125 -4.51 3.07 13.30
CA ASP A 125 -4.92 1.68 13.34
C ASP A 125 -4.71 1.01 11.97
N LEU A 126 -4.45 -0.30 12.00
CA LEU A 126 -4.43 -1.14 10.82
C LEU A 126 -5.45 -2.26 10.94
N GLY A 127 -6.14 -2.53 9.85
CA GLY A 127 -6.97 -3.72 9.76
C GLY A 127 -6.12 -4.98 9.58
N LEU A 128 -6.56 -6.10 10.17
CA LEU A 128 -5.91 -7.40 10.07
C LEU A 128 -6.86 -8.42 9.44
N ILE A 129 -6.42 -9.04 8.36
CA ILE A 129 -7.11 -10.18 7.75
C ILE A 129 -6.39 -11.47 8.16
N ARG A 130 -7.16 -12.44 8.64
CA ARG A 130 -6.68 -13.82 8.85
C ARG A 130 -7.34 -14.72 7.82
N GLY A 131 -6.52 -15.35 6.98
CA GLY A 131 -6.98 -16.36 6.03
C GLY A 131 -7.34 -17.67 6.73
N ALA A 132 -8.15 -18.48 6.08
CA ALA A 132 -8.48 -19.84 6.56
C ALA A 132 -7.24 -20.75 6.58
N ASP A 133 -6.23 -20.45 5.79
CA ASP A 133 -4.92 -21.10 5.74
C ASP A 133 -3.96 -20.62 6.83
N GLY A 134 -4.41 -19.75 7.74
CA GLY A 134 -3.60 -19.13 8.79
C GLY A 134 -2.77 -17.94 8.34
N SER A 135 -2.85 -17.54 7.06
CA SER A 135 -2.17 -16.34 6.56
C SER A 135 -2.67 -15.08 7.28
N VAL A 136 -1.76 -14.11 7.42
CA VAL A 136 -2.06 -12.83 8.05
C VAL A 136 -1.68 -11.71 7.08
N THR A 137 -2.59 -10.77 6.88
CA THR A 137 -2.37 -9.61 6.01
C THR A 137 -2.87 -8.34 6.70
N TRP A 138 -2.01 -7.34 6.79
CA TRP A 138 -2.34 -6.00 7.27
C TRP A 138 -2.83 -5.12 6.12
N PHE A 139 -3.82 -4.27 6.39
CA PHE A 139 -4.30 -3.26 5.45
C PHE A 139 -4.53 -1.93 6.15
N GLY A 140 -4.26 -0.83 5.44
CA GLY A 140 -4.35 0.52 5.99
C GLY A 140 -5.61 1.28 5.58
N THR A 141 -6.22 0.92 4.44
CA THR A 141 -7.41 1.63 3.90
C THR A 141 -8.64 0.75 3.92
N VAL A 142 -8.93 0.04 2.87
CA VAL A 142 -10.11 -0.82 2.74
C VAL A 142 -9.72 -2.22 2.32
N ALA A 143 -10.31 -3.21 2.94
CA ALA A 143 -10.29 -4.59 2.48
C ALA A 143 -11.66 -4.95 1.90
N ALA A 144 -11.66 -5.38 0.64
CA ALA A 144 -12.87 -5.81 -0.05
C ALA A 144 -12.79 -7.29 -0.42
N THR A 145 -13.91 -7.97 -0.38
CA THR A 145 -14.05 -9.38 -0.79
C THR A 145 -15.34 -9.58 -1.58
N GLY A 146 -15.40 -10.63 -2.41
CA GLY A 146 -16.50 -10.87 -3.33
C GLY A 146 -16.13 -10.43 -4.74
N PHE A 147 -16.95 -9.59 -5.38
CA PHE A 147 -16.77 -9.14 -6.76
C PHE A 147 -15.37 -8.59 -7.05
N ASP A 148 -14.83 -7.71 -6.21
CA ASP A 148 -13.48 -7.14 -6.38
C ASP A 148 -12.38 -8.22 -6.39
N SER A 149 -12.54 -9.24 -5.55
CA SER A 149 -11.61 -10.38 -5.51
C SER A 149 -11.67 -11.18 -6.81
N LEU A 150 -12.88 -11.40 -7.37
CA LEU A 150 -13.06 -12.09 -8.64
C LEU A 150 -12.45 -11.32 -9.82
N VAL A 151 -12.66 -10.01 -9.87
CA VAL A 151 -12.03 -9.13 -10.88
C VAL A 151 -10.51 -9.21 -10.78
N SER A 152 -9.95 -9.09 -9.57
CA SER A 152 -8.51 -9.15 -9.33
C SER A 152 -7.92 -10.50 -9.72
N ASP A 153 -8.57 -11.61 -9.36
CA ASP A 153 -8.16 -12.96 -9.73
C ASP A 153 -8.19 -13.16 -11.26
N ARG A 154 -9.25 -12.69 -11.92
CA ARG A 154 -9.32 -12.70 -13.39
C ARG A 154 -8.19 -11.90 -14.03
N VAL A 155 -7.94 -10.67 -13.56
CA VAL A 155 -6.84 -9.82 -14.05
C VAL A 155 -5.50 -10.55 -13.93
N ASN A 156 -5.25 -11.21 -12.80
CA ASN A 156 -4.01 -11.95 -12.57
C ASN A 156 -3.83 -13.16 -13.52
N ARG A 157 -4.94 -13.79 -13.93
CA ARG A 157 -4.92 -14.92 -14.90
C ARG A 157 -4.85 -14.46 -16.36
N MET A 158 -5.24 -13.23 -16.66
CA MET A 158 -5.22 -12.69 -18.03
C MET A 158 -3.80 -12.34 -18.44
N ARG A 159 -3.35 -12.86 -19.59
CA ARG A 159 -2.05 -12.52 -20.19
C ARG A 159 -2.14 -11.33 -21.14
N TRP A 160 -3.32 -11.05 -21.69
CA TRP A 160 -3.62 -9.98 -22.65
C TRP A 160 -5.09 -9.53 -22.46
N PRO A 161 -5.41 -8.24 -22.66
CA PRO A 161 -4.52 -7.10 -22.94
C PRO A 161 -3.74 -6.64 -21.70
N HIS A 162 -2.89 -5.62 -21.85
CA HIS A 162 -2.08 -5.07 -20.76
C HIS A 162 -2.70 -3.78 -20.20
N GLY A 163 -2.33 -3.40 -18.98
CA GLY A 163 -2.71 -2.16 -18.34
C GLY A 163 -4.21 -2.03 -18.04
N ARG A 164 -4.74 -0.80 -18.13
CA ARG A 164 -6.14 -0.48 -17.77
C ARG A 164 -7.18 -1.27 -18.58
N MET A 165 -6.87 -1.63 -19.83
CA MET A 165 -7.78 -2.39 -20.67
C MET A 165 -8.01 -3.79 -20.12
N ARG A 166 -6.98 -4.44 -19.55
CA ARG A 166 -7.12 -5.75 -18.90
C ARG A 166 -8.10 -5.67 -17.71
N TYR A 167 -7.96 -4.65 -16.88
CA TYR A 167 -8.84 -4.44 -15.73
C TYR A 167 -10.28 -4.19 -16.19
N ASN A 168 -10.48 -3.31 -17.17
CA ASN A 168 -11.81 -3.00 -17.70
C ASN A 168 -12.50 -4.24 -18.31
N LEU A 169 -11.76 -5.06 -19.07
CA LEU A 169 -12.30 -6.31 -19.62
C LEU A 169 -12.63 -7.34 -18.53
N ALA A 170 -11.77 -7.48 -17.54
CA ALA A 170 -12.04 -8.36 -16.40
C ALA A 170 -13.28 -7.89 -15.64
N MET A 171 -13.41 -6.59 -15.39
CA MET A 171 -14.58 -5.99 -14.74
C MET A 171 -15.88 -6.27 -15.53
N VAL A 172 -15.88 -6.00 -16.83
CA VAL A 172 -17.05 -6.25 -17.69
C VAL A 172 -17.40 -7.74 -17.69
N ALA A 173 -16.40 -8.61 -17.78
CA ALA A 173 -16.62 -10.05 -17.76
C ALA A 173 -17.20 -10.54 -16.41
N GLU A 174 -16.73 -10.00 -15.29
CA GLU A 174 -17.27 -10.36 -13.97
C GLU A 174 -18.66 -9.74 -13.74
N ILE A 175 -18.94 -8.52 -14.22
CA ILE A 175 -20.26 -7.91 -14.17
C ILE A 175 -21.28 -8.74 -14.96
N SER A 176 -20.88 -9.23 -16.15
CA SER A 176 -21.78 -10.04 -16.97
C SER A 176 -22.15 -11.41 -16.35
N GLN A 177 -21.34 -11.87 -15.39
CA GLN A 177 -21.53 -13.11 -14.64
C GLN A 177 -21.79 -12.86 -13.16
N LEU A 178 -22.17 -11.63 -12.80
CA LEU A 178 -22.35 -11.23 -11.41
C LEU A 178 -23.33 -12.17 -10.70
N ARG A 179 -22.80 -12.91 -9.75
CA ARG A 179 -23.59 -13.83 -8.91
C ARG A 179 -23.37 -13.44 -7.45
N PRO A 180 -24.43 -13.31 -6.68
CA PRO A 180 -24.29 -13.20 -5.24
C PRO A 180 -23.57 -14.42 -4.68
N LEU A 181 -22.69 -14.19 -3.73
CA LEU A 181 -21.95 -15.22 -3.00
C LEU A 181 -22.55 -15.34 -1.59
N PRO A 182 -22.64 -16.54 -1.01
CA PRO A 182 -23.13 -16.69 0.35
C PRO A 182 -22.08 -16.13 1.33
N PHE A 183 -22.49 -15.11 2.08
CA PHE A 183 -21.69 -14.52 3.16
C PHE A 183 -22.31 -14.82 4.50
N ARG A 184 -21.46 -15.15 5.46
CA ARG A 184 -21.77 -15.16 6.88
C ARG A 184 -20.85 -14.16 7.56
N LEU A 185 -21.43 -13.03 7.96
CA LEU A 185 -20.71 -11.94 8.62
C LEU A 185 -21.06 -11.97 10.11
N VAL A 186 -20.04 -12.01 10.96
CA VAL A 186 -20.20 -11.96 12.41
C VAL A 186 -19.47 -10.72 12.91
N PHE A 187 -20.20 -9.79 13.53
CA PHE A 187 -19.66 -8.54 14.07
C PHE A 187 -19.50 -8.70 15.58
N ASP A 188 -18.29 -8.47 16.07
CA ASP A 188 -17.92 -8.49 17.50
C ASP A 188 -18.36 -9.78 18.24
N GLY A 189 -18.50 -10.87 17.52
CA GLY A 189 -18.96 -12.15 18.06
C GLY A 189 -20.45 -12.18 18.49
N GLN A 190 -21.22 -11.12 18.23
CA GLN A 190 -22.59 -10.95 18.74
C GLN A 190 -23.62 -10.86 17.63
N ARG A 191 -23.38 -10.03 16.62
CA ARG A 191 -24.33 -9.81 15.52
C ARG A 191 -23.94 -10.63 14.30
N GLU A 192 -24.85 -11.45 13.86
CA GLU A 192 -24.68 -12.26 12.66
C GLU A 192 -25.60 -11.79 11.54
N ILE A 193 -25.04 -11.72 10.31
CA ILE A 193 -25.77 -11.50 9.07
C ILE A 193 -25.43 -12.65 8.12
N VAL A 194 -26.42 -13.37 7.65
CA VAL A 194 -26.29 -14.37 6.59
C VAL A 194 -27.07 -13.83 5.39
N ALA A 195 -26.38 -13.58 4.30
CA ALA A 195 -26.97 -13.02 3.09
C ALA A 195 -26.14 -13.37 1.87
N ASP A 196 -26.80 -13.43 0.72
CA ASP A 196 -26.11 -13.49 -0.57
C ASP A 196 -25.70 -12.07 -0.98
N LEU A 197 -24.40 -11.79 -0.96
CA LEU A 197 -23.83 -10.49 -1.26
C LEU A 197 -22.92 -10.57 -2.49
N THR A 198 -22.87 -9.50 -3.27
CA THR A 198 -21.91 -9.37 -4.36
C THR A 198 -20.55 -8.86 -3.88
N LEU A 199 -20.55 -8.07 -2.82
CA LEU A 199 -19.35 -7.43 -2.24
C LEU A 199 -19.54 -7.24 -0.74
N ALA A 200 -18.47 -7.47 0.01
CA ALA A 200 -18.31 -6.97 1.38
C ALA A 200 -17.02 -6.16 1.47
N ALA A 201 -17.10 -4.96 2.01
CA ALA A 201 -15.96 -4.07 2.20
C ALA A 201 -15.83 -3.68 3.67
N PHE A 202 -14.60 -3.71 4.17
CA PHE A 202 -14.23 -3.37 5.54
C PHE A 202 -13.33 -2.14 5.49
N GLY A 203 -13.86 -0.99 5.85
CA GLY A 203 -13.14 0.28 5.84
C GLY A 203 -12.37 0.52 7.13
N ASN A 204 -11.09 0.87 7.01
CA ASN A 204 -10.25 1.38 8.08
C ASN A 204 -10.07 2.91 7.93
N THR A 205 -10.35 3.45 6.75
CA THR A 205 -10.33 4.87 6.41
C THR A 205 -11.72 5.35 5.94
N ARG A 206 -11.89 6.68 5.87
CA ARG A 206 -13.17 7.30 5.49
C ARG A 206 -13.47 7.19 4.00
N SER A 207 -12.45 7.07 3.19
CA SER A 207 -12.55 7.05 1.72
C SER A 207 -11.92 5.79 1.14
N TYR A 208 -12.46 5.43 -0.02
CA TYR A 208 -12.03 4.28 -0.82
C TYR A 208 -11.85 4.73 -2.27
#